data_7ffb76c6edf704b7a3e67ca1e8cc9af4
#
_entry.id   7ffb76c6edf704b7a3e67ca1e8cc9af4
#
_cell.length_a   1.000
_cell.length_b   1.000
_cell.length_c   1.000
_cell.angle_alpha   90.00
_cell.angle_beta   90.00
_cell.angle_gamma   90.00
#
_symmetry.space_group_name_H-M   'P 1'
#
loop_
_entity.id
_entity.type
_entity.pdbx_description
1 polymer ?
#
loop_
_entity_poly.entity_id
_entity_poly.type
_entity_poly.pdbx_seq_one_letter_code
_entity_poly.pdbx_strand_id
1 'polypeptide(L)'
;PMDAVDRPKHRPEAGSALTESDYLAAVPEISDDLALSLALFAGLRRAEITGLRWGDVDLVADVLHVRRIRHRVGGELVAAAPKSSAGIRDIPISPDLLPILRRFYRLTPSAYCVDVAPEALDRRWVRVQDGLSLSRRYRLHDLRHTYVTRAILAGINPRVVQYLAGHSSLELTLQVYSHITVE
;
A
#
# COMPACT_ATOMS: atom_id res chain seq x y z
N PRO A 1 25.69 -3.53 -41.17
CA PRO A 1 24.50 -3.07 -40.47
C PRO A 1 24.16 -4.12 -39.42
N MET A 2 24.31 -3.71 -38.14
CA MET A 2 23.99 -4.60 -37.03
C MET A 2 22.50 -4.45 -36.73
N ASP A 3 21.76 -5.55 -36.89
CA ASP A 3 20.35 -5.64 -36.60
C ASP A 3 20.09 -5.30 -35.11
N ALA A 4 19.31 -4.28 -34.89
CA ALA A 4 18.81 -3.93 -33.58
C ALA A 4 17.86 -5.06 -33.14
N VAL A 5 18.31 -5.88 -32.19
CA VAL A 5 17.46 -6.87 -31.54
C VAL A 5 16.43 -6.10 -30.70
N ASP A 6 15.21 -6.08 -31.21
CA ASP A 6 14.06 -5.50 -30.53
C ASP A 6 13.79 -6.35 -29.28
N ARG A 7 14.25 -5.88 -28.12
CA ARG A 7 13.95 -6.52 -26.85
C ARG A 7 12.45 -6.39 -26.61
N PRO A 8 11.70 -7.48 -26.41
CA PRO A 8 10.28 -7.39 -26.13
C PRO A 8 10.11 -6.49 -24.92
N LYS A 9 9.37 -5.39 -25.08
CA LYS A 9 8.96 -4.52 -23.99
C LYS A 9 8.16 -5.39 -23.04
N HIS A 10 8.78 -5.77 -21.92
CA HIS A 10 8.09 -6.44 -20.82
C HIS A 10 6.96 -5.51 -20.40
N ARG A 11 5.74 -5.77 -20.86
CA ARG A 11 4.56 -5.15 -20.27
C ARG A 11 4.53 -5.63 -18.83
N PRO A 12 4.67 -4.74 -17.83
CA PRO A 12 4.50 -5.16 -16.45
C PRO A 12 3.11 -5.78 -16.37
N GLU A 13 3.03 -7.04 -15.93
CA GLU A 13 1.74 -7.66 -15.63
C GLU A 13 0.94 -6.70 -14.76
N ALA A 14 -0.31 -6.48 -15.12
CA ALA A 14 -1.22 -5.65 -14.32
C ALA A 14 -1.17 -6.18 -12.88
N GLY A 15 -0.97 -5.28 -11.90
CA GLY A 15 -0.95 -5.67 -10.50
C GLY A 15 -2.22 -6.43 -10.15
N SER A 16 -2.09 -7.56 -9.49
CA SER A 16 -3.24 -8.35 -9.09
C SER A 16 -3.30 -8.47 -7.57
N ALA A 17 -4.52 -8.40 -7.03
CA ALA A 17 -4.77 -8.63 -5.63
C ALA A 17 -4.32 -10.03 -5.19
N LEU A 18 -4.06 -10.21 -3.91
CA LEU A 18 -3.89 -11.53 -3.31
C LEU A 18 -5.19 -12.32 -3.51
N THR A 19 -5.04 -13.62 -3.79
CA THR A 19 -6.19 -14.54 -3.71
C THR A 19 -6.70 -14.61 -2.28
N GLU A 20 -7.93 -15.08 -2.06
CA GLU A 20 -8.47 -15.18 -0.70
C GLU A 20 -7.61 -16.11 0.18
N SER A 21 -7.14 -17.23 -0.36
CA SER A 21 -6.26 -18.15 0.36
C SER A 21 -4.91 -17.51 0.72
N ASP A 22 -4.30 -16.77 -0.23
CA ASP A 22 -3.02 -16.09 0.02
C ASP A 22 -3.19 -14.92 1.00
N TYR A 23 -4.33 -14.21 0.93
CA TYR A 23 -4.67 -13.16 1.88
C TYR A 23 -4.76 -13.72 3.31
N LEU A 24 -5.52 -14.79 3.51
CA LEU A 24 -5.68 -15.42 4.82
C LEU A 24 -4.36 -15.96 5.38
N ALA A 25 -3.50 -16.50 4.52
CA ALA A 25 -2.17 -16.98 4.91
C ALA A 25 -1.22 -15.82 5.27
N ALA A 26 -1.32 -14.67 4.59
CA ALA A 26 -0.39 -13.55 4.74
C ALA A 26 -0.78 -12.58 5.87
N VAL A 27 -2.06 -12.45 6.22
CA VAL A 27 -2.56 -11.47 7.20
C VAL A 27 -1.85 -11.56 8.56
N PRO A 28 -1.63 -12.74 9.17
CA PRO A 28 -0.93 -12.82 10.45
C PRO A 28 0.46 -12.19 10.39
N GLU A 29 1.27 -12.57 9.41
CA GLU A 29 2.64 -12.08 9.22
C GLU A 29 2.68 -10.59 8.85
N ILE A 30 1.73 -10.14 8.02
CA ILE A 30 1.58 -8.71 7.66
C ILE A 30 1.24 -7.89 8.91
N SER A 31 0.41 -8.41 9.80
CA SER A 31 -0.01 -7.72 11.03
C SER A 31 1.14 -7.52 12.02
N ASP A 32 2.24 -8.24 11.85
CA ASP A 32 3.46 -8.07 12.63
C ASP A 32 4.46 -7.07 12.02
N ASP A 33 4.16 -6.51 10.85
CA ASP A 33 4.93 -5.41 10.22
C ASP A 33 4.00 -4.22 9.92
N LEU A 34 4.23 -3.09 10.60
CA LEU A 34 3.41 -1.88 10.44
C LEU A 34 3.40 -1.36 8.99
N ALA A 35 4.52 -1.46 8.28
CA ALA A 35 4.59 -0.96 6.90
C ALA A 35 3.71 -1.79 5.95
N LEU A 36 3.75 -3.11 6.09
CA LEU A 36 2.92 -4.03 5.30
C LEU A 36 1.44 -3.88 5.68
N SER A 37 1.15 -3.70 6.98
CA SER A 37 -0.21 -3.43 7.46
C SER A 37 -0.80 -2.14 6.86
N LEU A 38 -0.02 -1.06 6.80
CA LEU A 38 -0.44 0.19 6.18
C LEU A 38 -0.68 0.03 4.66
N ALA A 39 0.09 -0.82 3.98
CA ALA A 39 -0.13 -1.13 2.57
C ALA A 39 -1.42 -1.92 2.37
N LEU A 40 -1.68 -2.95 3.21
CA LEU A 40 -2.81 -3.86 3.06
C LEU A 40 -4.12 -3.28 3.59
N PHE A 41 -4.13 -2.64 4.77
CA PHE A 41 -5.36 -2.22 5.46
C PHE A 41 -5.72 -0.74 5.27
N ALA A 42 -4.79 0.07 4.76
CA ALA A 42 -5.04 1.48 4.42
C ALA A 42 -4.72 1.82 2.96
N GLY A 43 -4.21 0.88 2.19
CA GLY A 43 -3.90 1.06 0.77
C GLY A 43 -2.83 2.12 0.50
N LEU A 44 -1.92 2.39 1.44
CA LEU A 44 -0.89 3.41 1.27
C LEU A 44 0.17 2.99 0.25
N ARG A 45 0.65 3.99 -0.51
CA ARG A 45 1.81 3.82 -1.39
C ARG A 45 3.09 3.76 -0.57
N ARG A 46 4.12 3.09 -1.08
CA ARG A 46 5.45 2.96 -0.48
C ARG A 46 6.00 4.28 0.08
N ALA A 47 5.94 5.34 -0.71
CA ALA A 47 6.43 6.66 -0.29
C ALA A 47 5.52 7.35 0.75
N GLU A 48 4.22 7.06 0.75
CA GLU A 48 3.26 7.53 1.75
C GLU A 48 3.50 6.83 3.10
N ILE A 49 3.71 5.51 3.08
CA ILE A 49 4.02 4.71 4.28
C ILE A 49 5.22 5.28 5.02
N THR A 50 6.32 5.52 4.31
CA THR A 50 7.54 6.07 4.93
C THR A 50 7.44 7.55 5.24
N GLY A 51 6.48 8.28 4.64
CA GLY A 51 6.19 9.68 4.91
C GLY A 51 5.24 9.92 6.08
N LEU A 52 4.49 8.89 6.50
CA LEU A 52 3.49 8.99 7.58
C LEU A 52 4.19 9.24 8.92
N ARG A 53 3.74 10.25 9.65
CA ARG A 53 4.18 10.56 11.01
C ARG A 53 3.13 10.13 12.03
N TRP A 54 3.55 9.85 13.25
CA TRP A 54 2.62 9.57 14.33
C TRP A 54 1.67 10.74 14.63
N GLY A 55 2.09 11.98 14.40
CA GLY A 55 1.20 13.15 14.49
C GLY A 55 0.13 13.24 13.39
N ASP A 56 0.21 12.38 12.37
CA ASP A 56 -0.81 12.25 11.32
C ASP A 56 -1.79 11.08 11.59
N VAL A 57 -1.62 10.37 12.72
CA VAL A 57 -2.45 9.23 13.14
C VAL A 57 -3.34 9.68 14.30
N ASP A 58 -4.61 9.97 14.01
CA ASP A 58 -5.59 10.28 15.04
C ASP A 58 -6.24 8.97 15.52
N LEU A 59 -5.76 8.47 16.66
CA LEU A 59 -6.27 7.24 17.30
C LEU A 59 -7.56 7.49 18.13
N VAL A 60 -8.04 8.72 18.20
CA VAL A 60 -9.29 9.09 18.87
C VAL A 60 -10.41 9.19 17.85
N ALA A 61 -10.15 9.87 16.73
CA ALA A 61 -11.10 9.96 15.62
C ALA A 61 -11.03 8.76 14.66
N ASP A 62 -10.08 7.82 14.85
CA ASP A 62 -9.81 6.68 13.97
C ASP A 62 -9.54 7.12 12.52
N VAL A 63 -8.63 8.09 12.32
CA VAL A 63 -8.30 8.66 11.01
C VAL A 63 -6.78 8.70 10.79
N LEU A 64 -6.34 8.32 9.58
CA LEU A 64 -4.99 8.58 9.06
C LEU A 64 -5.02 9.81 8.15
N HIS A 65 -4.17 10.77 8.41
CA HIS A 65 -3.99 11.97 7.58
C HIS A 65 -2.80 11.80 6.65
N VAL A 66 -3.02 11.41 5.39
CA VAL A 66 -1.95 11.32 4.40
C VAL A 66 -1.63 12.71 3.88
N ARG A 67 -0.48 13.27 4.27
CA ARG A 67 -0.10 14.66 3.99
C ARG A 67 1.26 14.78 3.29
N ARG A 68 2.08 13.72 3.33
CA ARG A 68 3.44 13.74 2.77
C ARG A 68 3.88 12.39 2.26
N ILE A 69 4.93 12.45 1.46
CA ILE A 69 5.69 11.29 0.97
C ILE A 69 7.15 11.44 1.39
N ARG A 70 7.89 10.34 1.42
CA ARG A 70 9.36 10.37 1.48
C ARG A 70 9.94 9.66 0.26
N HIS A 71 10.98 10.22 -0.29
CA HIS A 71 11.72 9.65 -1.41
C HIS A 71 13.19 9.99 -1.28
N ARG A 72 14.02 9.30 -2.05
CA ARG A 72 15.48 9.52 -2.01
C ARG A 72 15.89 10.58 -3.04
N VAL A 73 16.67 11.55 -2.59
CA VAL A 73 17.29 12.59 -3.43
C VAL A 73 18.76 12.68 -3.04
N GLY A 74 19.67 12.47 -3.98
CA GLY A 74 21.12 12.53 -3.69
C GLY A 74 21.60 11.57 -2.60
N GLY A 75 20.90 10.45 -2.38
CA GLY A 75 21.21 9.50 -1.29
C GLY A 75 20.44 9.76 0.01
N GLU A 76 19.91 10.95 0.24
CA GLU A 76 19.18 11.32 1.45
C GLU A 76 17.68 11.07 1.33
N LEU A 77 17.02 10.81 2.46
CA LEU A 77 15.56 10.68 2.53
C LEU A 77 14.94 12.07 2.75
N VAL A 78 14.23 12.56 1.74
CA VAL A 78 13.59 13.87 1.75
C VAL A 78 12.08 13.70 1.84
N ALA A 79 11.45 14.46 2.74
CA ALA A 79 10.01 14.57 2.84
C ALA A 79 9.49 15.65 1.88
N ALA A 80 8.42 15.35 1.16
CA ALA A 80 7.76 16.28 0.23
C ALA A 80 6.24 16.12 0.30
N ALA A 81 5.52 17.10 -0.25
CA ALA A 81 4.09 16.93 -0.52
C ALA A 81 3.87 15.86 -1.60
N PRO A 82 2.73 15.17 -1.60
CA PRO A 82 2.34 14.30 -2.71
C PRO A 82 2.30 15.07 -4.03
N LYS A 83 2.61 14.37 -5.14
CA LYS A 83 2.66 15.01 -6.49
C LYS A 83 1.32 15.56 -6.98
N SER A 84 0.21 15.11 -6.41
CA SER A 84 -1.14 15.56 -6.77
C SER A 84 -1.98 15.80 -5.53
N SER A 85 -3.01 16.62 -5.64
CA SER A 85 -3.99 16.88 -4.57
C SER A 85 -4.70 15.60 -4.10
N ALA A 86 -4.92 14.64 -5.00
CA ALA A 86 -5.48 13.34 -4.65
C ALA A 86 -4.60 12.52 -3.67
N GLY A 87 -3.32 12.85 -3.58
CA GLY A 87 -2.41 12.25 -2.59
C GLY A 87 -2.62 12.78 -1.18
N ILE A 88 -3.26 13.95 -1.02
CA ILE A 88 -3.59 14.53 0.29
C ILE A 88 -5.02 14.11 0.63
N ARG A 89 -5.17 13.24 1.62
CA ARG A 89 -6.47 12.66 1.95
C ARG A 89 -6.51 12.14 3.38
N ASP A 90 -7.71 11.90 3.85
CA ASP A 90 -8.00 11.28 5.13
C ASP A 90 -8.55 9.87 4.89
N ILE A 91 -8.01 8.89 5.62
CA ILE A 91 -8.39 7.49 5.49
C ILE A 91 -8.91 7.03 6.86
N PRO A 92 -10.15 6.54 6.96
CA PRO A 92 -10.64 5.89 8.17
C PRO A 92 -9.75 4.70 8.54
N ILE A 93 -9.39 4.60 9.81
CA ILE A 93 -8.65 3.44 10.32
C ILE A 93 -9.63 2.27 10.47
N SER A 94 -9.34 1.17 9.77
CA SER A 94 -10.16 -0.04 9.88
C SER A 94 -10.00 -0.70 11.26
N PRO A 95 -11.00 -1.50 11.69
CA PRO A 95 -10.90 -2.29 12.92
C PRO A 95 -9.67 -3.21 12.96
N ASP A 96 -9.23 -3.71 11.81
CA ASP A 96 -8.04 -4.57 11.69
C ASP A 96 -6.73 -3.79 11.90
N LEU A 97 -6.68 -2.54 11.43
CA LEU A 97 -5.48 -1.70 11.51
C LEU A 97 -5.31 -1.02 12.86
N LEU A 98 -6.40 -0.67 13.53
CA LEU A 98 -6.37 0.11 14.78
C LEU A 98 -5.53 -0.54 15.90
N PRO A 99 -5.69 -1.84 16.22
CA PRO A 99 -4.88 -2.49 17.25
C PRO A 99 -3.40 -2.55 16.88
N ILE A 100 -3.08 -2.70 15.58
CA ILE A 100 -1.71 -2.69 15.07
C ILE A 100 -1.07 -1.32 15.29
N LEU A 101 -1.76 -0.23 14.90
CA LEU A 101 -1.27 1.13 15.13
C LEU A 101 -1.03 1.42 16.61
N ARG A 102 -1.96 1.04 17.49
CA ARG A 102 -1.83 1.20 18.96
C ARG A 102 -0.63 0.44 19.52
N ARG A 103 -0.36 -0.76 19.01
CA ARG A 103 0.81 -1.56 19.38
C ARG A 103 2.11 -0.85 18.99
N PHE A 104 2.24 -0.44 17.74
CA PHE A 104 3.46 0.18 17.22
C PHE A 104 3.69 1.60 17.73
N TYR A 105 2.65 2.37 18.01
CA TYR A 105 2.75 3.70 18.60
C TYR A 105 3.54 3.69 19.93
N ARG A 106 3.36 2.64 20.73
CA ARG A 106 4.07 2.47 22.01
C ARG A 106 5.52 2.03 21.86
N LEU A 107 5.88 1.46 20.71
CA LEU A 107 7.19 0.83 20.47
C LEU A 107 8.13 1.67 19.61
N THR A 108 7.61 2.69 18.93
CA THR A 108 8.38 3.46 17.95
C THR A 108 8.80 4.82 18.52
N PRO A 109 10.11 5.05 18.74
CA PRO A 109 10.60 6.32 19.26
C PRO A 109 10.70 7.41 18.18
N SER A 110 10.63 7.06 16.90
CA SER A 110 10.73 7.99 15.77
C SER A 110 9.45 8.82 15.61
N ALA A 111 9.59 10.04 15.06
CA ALA A 111 8.45 10.85 14.63
C ALA A 111 7.70 10.20 13.44
N TYR A 112 8.36 9.36 12.65
CA TYR A 112 7.76 8.60 11.56
C TYR A 112 7.26 7.24 12.05
N CYS A 113 6.10 6.81 11.55
CA CYS A 113 5.55 5.49 11.85
C CYS A 113 6.46 4.38 11.33
N VAL A 114 7.06 4.60 10.16
CA VAL A 114 7.98 3.67 9.50
C VAL A 114 9.23 4.45 9.06
N ASP A 115 10.27 4.39 9.86
CA ASP A 115 11.49 5.18 9.65
C ASP A 115 12.57 4.37 8.91
N VAL A 116 12.28 4.06 7.65
CA VAL A 116 13.19 3.39 6.71
C VAL A 116 13.08 4.00 5.33
N ALA A 117 14.04 3.68 4.45
CA ALA A 117 13.95 4.06 3.04
C ALA A 117 12.80 3.28 2.35
N PRO A 118 12.05 3.91 1.42
CA PRO A 118 10.94 3.25 0.71
C PRO A 118 11.33 1.91 0.07
N GLU A 119 12.55 1.79 -0.46
CA GLU A 119 13.06 0.58 -1.11
C GLU A 119 13.25 -0.60 -0.13
N ALA A 120 13.36 -0.32 1.16
CA ALA A 120 13.47 -1.35 2.18
C ALA A 120 12.17 -2.15 2.36
N LEU A 121 11.03 -1.55 2.02
CA LEU A 121 9.71 -2.18 2.15
C LEU A 121 9.54 -3.36 1.20
N ASP A 122 10.05 -3.26 -0.03
CA ASP A 122 10.01 -4.37 -0.99
C ASP A 122 10.76 -5.59 -0.43
N ARG A 123 11.93 -5.38 0.19
CA ARG A 123 12.71 -6.46 0.82
C ARG A 123 12.02 -7.06 2.06
N ARG A 124 11.28 -6.24 2.83
CA ARG A 124 10.47 -6.77 3.95
C ARG A 124 9.38 -7.70 3.44
N TRP A 125 8.65 -7.27 2.42
CA TRP A 125 7.60 -8.08 1.82
C TRP A 125 8.13 -9.39 1.22
N VAL A 126 9.28 -9.35 0.52
CA VAL A 126 9.93 -10.57 0.01
C VAL A 126 10.23 -11.55 1.16
N ARG A 127 10.80 -11.08 2.27
CA ARG A 127 11.11 -11.95 3.43
C ARG A 127 9.87 -12.58 4.05
N VAL A 128 8.77 -11.86 4.16
CA VAL A 128 7.50 -12.41 4.65
C VAL A 128 7.03 -13.52 3.71
N GLN A 129 7.04 -13.28 2.41
CA GLN A 129 6.64 -14.28 1.43
C GLN A 129 7.54 -15.54 1.42
N ASP A 130 8.83 -15.40 1.76
CA ASP A 130 9.75 -16.54 1.85
C ASP A 130 9.35 -17.53 2.95
N GLY A 131 8.67 -17.07 4.00
CA GLY A 131 8.12 -17.88 5.07
C GLY A 131 6.72 -18.46 4.79
N LEU A 132 6.11 -18.10 3.67
CA LEU A 132 4.72 -18.46 3.35
C LEU A 132 4.63 -19.30 2.07
N SER A 133 3.67 -20.21 2.03
CA SER A 133 3.33 -21.01 0.83
C SER A 133 2.26 -20.30 0.02
N LEU A 134 2.61 -19.16 -0.58
CA LEU A 134 1.69 -18.41 -1.44
C LEU A 134 1.64 -19.02 -2.84
N SER A 135 0.50 -18.86 -3.52
CA SER A 135 0.27 -19.38 -4.88
C SER A 135 1.23 -18.79 -5.92
N ARG A 136 1.74 -17.58 -5.66
CA ARG A 136 2.74 -16.89 -6.48
C ARG A 136 3.47 -15.81 -5.67
N ARG A 137 4.47 -15.16 -6.28
CA ARG A 137 5.11 -13.97 -5.73
C ARG A 137 4.29 -12.71 -6.05
N TYR A 138 4.10 -11.89 -5.03
CA TYR A 138 3.41 -10.61 -5.10
C TYR A 138 4.40 -9.46 -4.89
N ARG A 139 4.18 -8.34 -5.57
CA ARG A 139 4.90 -7.08 -5.31
C ARG A 139 4.32 -6.40 -4.09
N LEU A 140 5.06 -5.52 -3.45
CA LEU A 140 4.54 -4.70 -2.34
C LEU A 140 3.27 -3.91 -2.76
N HIS A 141 3.24 -3.41 -4.00
CA HIS A 141 2.09 -2.68 -4.54
C HIS A 141 0.82 -3.54 -4.67
N ASP A 142 0.97 -4.84 -4.75
CA ASP A 142 -0.16 -5.78 -4.84
C ASP A 142 -0.93 -5.88 -3.51
N LEU A 143 -0.32 -5.53 -2.36
CA LEU A 143 -1.03 -5.35 -1.09
C LEU A 143 -2.04 -4.20 -1.18
N ARG A 144 -1.67 -3.09 -1.79
CA ARG A 144 -2.59 -1.99 -2.05
C ARG A 144 -3.66 -2.35 -3.09
N HIS A 145 -3.32 -3.13 -4.12
CA HIS A 145 -4.32 -3.68 -5.04
C HIS A 145 -5.34 -4.52 -4.29
N THR A 146 -4.88 -5.33 -3.33
CA THR A 146 -5.74 -6.14 -2.46
C THR A 146 -6.68 -5.25 -1.65
N TYR A 147 -6.18 -4.16 -1.06
CA TYR A 147 -7.04 -3.18 -0.36
C TYR A 147 -8.15 -2.64 -1.26
N VAL A 148 -7.82 -2.18 -2.46
CA VAL A 148 -8.79 -1.62 -3.43
C VAL A 148 -9.80 -2.68 -3.84
N THR A 149 -9.33 -3.89 -4.19
CA THR A 149 -10.20 -5.01 -4.59
C THR A 149 -11.17 -5.39 -3.48
N ARG A 150 -10.69 -5.56 -2.24
CA ARG A 150 -11.53 -5.91 -1.09
C ARG A 150 -12.54 -4.81 -0.76
N ALA A 151 -12.15 -3.54 -0.88
CA ALA A 151 -13.07 -2.42 -0.70
C ALA A 151 -14.22 -2.44 -1.73
N ILE A 152 -13.90 -2.75 -3.00
CA ILE A 152 -14.89 -2.89 -4.06
C ILE A 152 -15.81 -4.08 -3.80
N LEU A 153 -15.26 -5.24 -3.46
CA LEU A 153 -16.02 -6.46 -3.14
C LEU A 153 -16.94 -6.28 -1.92
N ALA A 154 -16.52 -5.44 -0.96
CA ALA A 154 -17.35 -5.05 0.18
C ALA A 154 -18.47 -4.04 -0.19
N GLY A 155 -18.64 -3.70 -1.48
CA GLY A 155 -19.68 -2.79 -1.96
C GLY A 155 -19.41 -1.31 -1.70
N ILE A 156 -18.18 -0.91 -1.36
CA ILE A 156 -17.84 0.50 -1.18
C ILE A 156 -17.91 1.21 -2.54
N ASN A 157 -18.56 2.36 -2.57
CA ASN A 157 -18.72 3.13 -3.80
C ASN A 157 -17.35 3.39 -4.46
N PRO A 158 -17.19 3.12 -5.78
CA PRO A 158 -15.92 3.28 -6.48
C PRO A 158 -15.29 4.69 -6.37
N ARG A 159 -16.08 5.75 -6.26
CA ARG A 159 -15.55 7.10 -6.03
C ARG A 159 -14.96 7.27 -4.63
N VAL A 160 -15.54 6.62 -3.63
CA VAL A 160 -14.98 6.59 -2.27
C VAL A 160 -13.68 5.80 -2.28
N VAL A 161 -13.65 4.63 -2.94
CA VAL A 161 -12.42 3.83 -3.09
C VAL A 161 -11.33 4.62 -3.84
N GLN A 162 -11.70 5.34 -4.90
CA GLN A 162 -10.80 6.25 -5.63
C GLN A 162 -10.15 7.27 -4.67
N TYR A 163 -10.97 7.93 -3.84
CA TYR A 163 -10.50 8.92 -2.87
C TYR A 163 -9.58 8.27 -1.84
N LEU A 164 -10.02 7.18 -1.18
CA LEU A 164 -9.24 6.49 -0.16
C LEU A 164 -7.91 5.96 -0.69
N ALA A 165 -7.91 5.42 -1.90
CA ALA A 165 -6.70 5.00 -2.58
C ALA A 165 -5.84 6.19 -3.07
N GLY A 166 -6.39 7.40 -3.22
CA GLY A 166 -5.68 8.54 -3.80
C GLY A 166 -5.35 8.31 -5.27
N HIS A 167 -6.26 7.72 -6.03
CA HIS A 167 -6.13 7.57 -7.48
C HIS A 167 -6.46 8.89 -8.17
N SER A 168 -5.60 9.32 -9.11
CA SER A 168 -5.78 10.56 -9.86
C SER A 168 -6.97 10.50 -10.83
N SER A 169 -7.40 9.29 -11.23
CA SER A 169 -8.58 9.09 -12.06
C SER A 169 -9.43 7.94 -11.56
N LEU A 170 -10.73 7.99 -11.85
CA LEU A 170 -11.67 6.90 -11.55
C LEU A 170 -11.37 5.66 -12.39
N GLU A 171 -10.84 5.83 -13.58
CA GLU A 171 -10.49 4.76 -14.50
C GLU A 171 -9.54 3.73 -13.86
N LEU A 172 -8.53 4.20 -13.09
CA LEU A 172 -7.62 3.33 -12.36
C LEU A 172 -8.35 2.45 -11.32
N THR A 173 -9.43 2.95 -10.73
CA THR A 173 -10.25 2.17 -9.79
C THR A 173 -11.19 1.22 -10.55
N LEU A 174 -11.76 1.66 -11.69
CA LEU A 174 -12.65 0.85 -12.51
C LEU A 174 -11.93 -0.28 -13.25
N GLN A 175 -10.64 -0.12 -13.59
CA GLN A 175 -9.84 -1.22 -14.13
C GLN A 175 -9.77 -2.41 -13.16
N VAL A 176 -9.68 -2.15 -11.87
CA VAL A 176 -9.77 -3.21 -10.84
C VAL A 176 -11.17 -3.84 -10.84
N TYR A 177 -12.21 -3.03 -11.01
CA TYR A 177 -13.60 -3.49 -11.03
C TYR A 177 -13.90 -4.41 -12.23
N SER A 178 -13.38 -4.09 -13.42
CA SER A 178 -13.61 -4.90 -14.63
C SER A 178 -13.03 -6.30 -14.55
N HIS A 179 -11.97 -6.51 -13.76
CA HIS A 179 -11.39 -7.84 -13.54
C HIS A 179 -12.18 -8.70 -12.55
N ILE A 180 -12.99 -8.07 -11.68
CA ILE A 180 -13.77 -8.76 -10.64
C ILE A 180 -15.13 -9.24 -11.19
N THR A 181 -15.71 -8.53 -12.18
CA THR A 181 -17.05 -8.80 -12.69
C THR A 181 -17.09 -9.77 -13.88
N VAL A 182 -15.96 -10.32 -14.32
CA VAL A 182 -15.84 -11.24 -15.46
C VAL A 182 -15.64 -12.71 -15.02
N GLU A 183 -15.56 -12.98 -13.72
CA GLU A 183 -15.65 -14.32 -13.12
C GLU A 183 -17.05 -14.55 -12.55
#